data_59b72c239343511a625f1155f1568edb
#
_entry.id   59b72c239343511a625f1155f1568edb
#
_cell.length_a   1.000
_cell.length_b   1.000
_cell.length_c   1.000
_cell.angle_alpha   90.00
_cell.angle_beta   90.00
_cell.angle_gamma   90.00
#
_symmetry.space_group_name_H-M   'P 1'
#
loop_
_entity.id
_entity.type
_entity.pdbx_description
1 polymer ?
#
loop_
_entity_poly.entity_id
_entity_poly.type
_entity_poly.pdbx_seq_one_letter_code
_entity_poly.pdbx_strand_id
1 'polypeptide(L)'
;MTKIIHKTNTRRKAALTGLETAIILISFVIVAAAFSFAVLNLGLFTTQKSGEVVQAGIDEATSAIETVGSVIARSDLNGGSRAVANVTVFFKVAVGKRPIDLRVGSLVVTYHDSRTSIENVYTSNATAPVISFSSPGVIVKEIVGDGDLLIEFGELWSITVGIDAMQYLQPTEVFTIQLKPVIGSVLKVERRLPPSLDPVMDLA
;
A
#
# COMPACT_ATOMS: atom_id res chain seq x y z
N MET A 1 20.96 -88.21 -33.93
CA MET A 1 20.66 -86.92 -34.64
C MET A 1 19.63 -86.13 -33.87
N THR A 2 19.83 -85.73 -32.53
CA THR A 2 18.83 -85.08 -31.70
C THR A 2 19.44 -84.20 -30.64
N LYS A 3 20.31 -83.23 -31.01
CA LYS A 3 20.96 -82.35 -30.02
C LYS A 3 21.09 -80.87 -30.42
N ILE A 4 20.41 -80.45 -31.48
CA ILE A 4 20.55 -79.04 -31.98
C ILE A 4 19.32 -78.14 -31.69
N ILE A 5 18.15 -78.73 -31.37
CA ILE A 5 16.89 -77.95 -31.22
C ILE A 5 16.74 -77.23 -29.88
N HIS A 6 17.46 -77.65 -28.81
CA HIS A 6 17.30 -77.10 -27.49
C HIS A 6 18.05 -75.76 -27.24
N LYS A 7 19.08 -75.47 -28.04
CA LYS A 7 19.94 -74.26 -27.81
C LYS A 7 19.38 -72.98 -28.43
N THR A 8 18.49 -73.07 -29.38
CA THR A 8 17.86 -71.88 -30.02
C THR A 8 16.69 -71.33 -29.23
N ASN A 9 15.99 -72.14 -28.42
CA ASN A 9 14.81 -71.73 -27.68
C ASN A 9 15.18 -70.96 -26.40
N THR A 10 16.32 -71.27 -25.77
CA THR A 10 16.83 -70.54 -24.59
C THR A 10 17.34 -69.14 -24.97
N ARG A 11 17.94 -68.93 -26.10
CA ARG A 11 18.43 -67.65 -26.63
C ARG A 11 17.25 -66.72 -26.99
N ARG A 12 16.16 -67.21 -27.51
CA ARG A 12 14.94 -66.45 -27.79
C ARG A 12 14.24 -66.01 -26.54
N LYS A 13 14.16 -66.83 -25.51
CA LYS A 13 13.58 -66.48 -24.21
C LYS A 13 14.42 -65.41 -23.47
N ALA A 14 15.74 -65.51 -23.51
CA ALA A 14 16.64 -64.54 -22.93
C ALA A 14 16.59 -63.17 -23.65
N ALA A 15 16.39 -63.15 -24.95
CA ALA A 15 16.24 -61.91 -25.71
C ALA A 15 14.89 -61.21 -25.45
N LEU A 16 13.80 -61.97 -25.27
CA LEU A 16 12.48 -61.43 -24.88
C LEU A 16 12.50 -60.82 -23.51
N THR A 17 13.10 -61.49 -22.51
CA THR A 17 13.24 -60.92 -21.14
C THR A 17 14.10 -59.66 -21.11
N GLY A 18 15.13 -59.56 -21.94
CA GLY A 18 15.92 -58.35 -22.09
C GLY A 18 15.14 -57.16 -22.66
N LEU A 19 14.26 -57.42 -23.65
CA LEU A 19 13.41 -56.39 -24.24
C LEU A 19 12.33 -55.91 -23.26
N GLU A 20 11.70 -56.80 -22.52
CA GLU A 20 10.72 -56.48 -21.48
C GLU A 20 11.35 -55.59 -20.38
N THR A 21 12.53 -55.97 -19.90
CA THR A 21 13.27 -55.21 -18.89
C THR A 21 13.65 -53.81 -19.41
N ALA A 22 14.06 -53.72 -20.69
CA ALA A 22 14.39 -52.42 -21.28
C ALA A 22 13.16 -51.49 -21.38
N ILE A 23 11.99 -52.01 -21.75
CA ILE A 23 10.73 -51.25 -21.83
C ILE A 23 10.32 -50.75 -20.43
N ILE A 24 10.42 -51.59 -19.41
CA ILE A 24 10.12 -51.22 -18.03
C ILE A 24 11.06 -50.10 -17.54
N LEU A 25 12.38 -50.27 -17.84
CA LEU A 25 13.37 -49.27 -17.45
C LEU A 25 13.11 -47.89 -18.10
N ILE A 26 12.84 -47.91 -19.44
CA ILE A 26 12.53 -46.67 -20.16
C ILE A 26 11.26 -46.01 -19.60
N SER A 27 10.22 -46.80 -19.37
CA SER A 27 8.95 -46.30 -18.79
C SER A 27 9.18 -45.70 -17.43
N PHE A 28 9.98 -46.34 -16.57
CA PHE A 28 10.33 -45.81 -15.26
C PHE A 28 11.10 -44.47 -15.36
N VAL A 29 12.08 -44.40 -16.27
CA VAL A 29 12.85 -43.16 -16.46
C VAL A 29 11.97 -42.01 -16.96
N ILE A 30 11.03 -42.28 -17.88
CA ILE A 30 10.09 -41.28 -18.39
C ILE A 30 9.19 -40.74 -17.24
N VAL A 31 8.63 -41.65 -16.43
CA VAL A 31 7.77 -41.25 -15.28
C VAL A 31 8.59 -40.49 -14.25
N ALA A 32 9.81 -40.96 -13.96
CA ALA A 32 10.69 -40.26 -12.99
C ALA A 32 11.09 -38.87 -13.49
N ALA A 33 11.38 -38.72 -14.80
CA ALA A 33 11.70 -37.43 -15.40
C ALA A 33 10.49 -36.48 -15.37
N ALA A 34 9.29 -36.96 -15.71
CA ALA A 34 8.06 -36.14 -15.63
C ALA A 34 7.75 -35.69 -14.20
N PHE A 35 7.89 -36.58 -13.21
CA PHE A 35 7.73 -36.27 -11.83
C PHE A 35 8.75 -35.23 -11.35
N SER A 36 10.02 -35.41 -11.67
CA SER A 36 11.10 -34.49 -11.33
C SER A 36 10.84 -33.10 -11.91
N PHE A 37 10.40 -33.03 -13.17
CA PHE A 37 10.04 -31.75 -13.80
C PHE A 37 8.87 -31.07 -13.08
N ALA A 38 7.84 -31.81 -12.70
CA ALA A 38 6.70 -31.27 -11.95
C ALA A 38 7.14 -30.72 -10.59
N VAL A 39 7.97 -31.46 -9.85
CA VAL A 39 8.48 -31.03 -8.53
C VAL A 39 9.37 -29.79 -8.66
N LEU A 40 10.25 -29.73 -9.66
CA LEU A 40 11.07 -28.54 -9.90
C LEU A 40 10.24 -27.31 -10.24
N ASN A 41 9.23 -27.45 -11.09
CA ASN A 41 8.33 -26.34 -11.42
C ASN A 41 7.55 -25.83 -10.19
N LEU A 42 7.04 -26.73 -9.37
CA LEU A 42 6.39 -26.36 -8.12
C LEU A 42 7.35 -25.65 -7.16
N GLY A 43 8.59 -26.16 -7.06
CA GLY A 43 9.64 -25.53 -6.24
C GLY A 43 9.98 -24.13 -6.70
N LEU A 44 10.19 -23.93 -8.01
CA LEU A 44 10.43 -22.60 -8.59
C LEU A 44 9.26 -21.64 -8.38
N PHE A 45 8.03 -22.10 -8.62
CA PHE A 45 6.82 -21.30 -8.39
C PHE A 45 6.69 -20.88 -6.92
N THR A 46 6.92 -21.80 -5.99
CA THR A 46 6.87 -21.52 -4.55
C THR A 46 7.93 -20.50 -4.15
N THR A 47 9.15 -20.65 -4.69
CA THR A 47 10.25 -19.71 -4.41
C THR A 47 9.95 -18.30 -4.95
N GLN A 48 9.41 -18.21 -6.17
CA GLN A 48 9.01 -16.93 -6.76
C GLN A 48 7.90 -16.28 -5.92
N LYS A 49 6.88 -17.05 -5.54
CA LYS A 49 5.78 -16.54 -4.70
C LYS A 49 6.25 -16.10 -3.32
N SER A 50 7.18 -16.84 -2.71
CA SER A 50 7.80 -16.41 -1.45
C SER A 50 8.59 -15.11 -1.62
N GLY A 51 9.31 -14.94 -2.72
CA GLY A 51 10.02 -13.69 -3.04
C GLY A 51 9.07 -12.50 -3.20
N GLU A 52 7.96 -12.67 -3.91
CA GLU A 52 6.93 -11.63 -4.05
C GLU A 52 6.33 -11.22 -2.69
N VAL A 53 6.00 -12.18 -1.83
CA VAL A 53 5.44 -11.89 -0.49
C VAL A 53 6.45 -11.17 0.39
N VAL A 54 7.71 -11.59 0.37
CA VAL A 54 8.78 -10.92 1.12
C VAL A 54 8.98 -9.51 0.61
N GLN A 55 9.00 -9.31 -0.72
CA GLN A 55 9.14 -7.97 -1.31
C GLN A 55 7.96 -7.06 -0.94
N ALA A 56 6.72 -7.56 -1.04
CA ALA A 56 5.54 -6.82 -0.63
C ALA A 56 5.58 -6.44 0.87
N GLY A 57 6.04 -7.36 1.72
CA GLY A 57 6.22 -7.08 3.15
C GLY A 57 7.31 -6.03 3.43
N ILE A 58 8.40 -6.04 2.68
CA ILE A 58 9.44 -5.02 2.76
C ILE A 58 8.88 -3.67 2.28
N ASP A 59 8.16 -3.64 1.17
CA ASP A 59 7.56 -2.42 0.63
C ASP A 59 6.60 -1.79 1.64
N GLU A 60 5.73 -2.58 2.27
CA GLU A 60 4.82 -2.12 3.32
C GLU A 60 5.59 -1.57 4.53
N ALA A 61 6.60 -2.28 5.01
CA ALA A 61 7.41 -1.88 6.16
C ALA A 61 8.29 -0.64 5.87
N THR A 62 8.67 -0.44 4.61
CA THR A 62 9.56 0.66 4.22
C THR A 62 8.82 1.88 3.67
N SER A 63 7.53 1.84 3.45
CA SER A 63 6.73 3.01 3.07
C SER A 63 6.13 3.64 4.32
N ALA A 64 6.61 4.81 4.72
CA ALA A 64 6.11 5.52 5.88
C ALA A 64 6.11 7.03 5.66
N ILE A 65 5.02 7.67 6.05
CA ILE A 65 4.85 9.12 6.07
C ILE A 65 5.04 9.59 7.51
N GLU A 66 5.73 10.69 7.71
CA GLU A 66 5.87 11.34 9.00
C GLU A 66 5.44 12.81 8.95
N THR A 67 4.88 13.31 10.05
CA THR A 67 4.55 14.74 10.18
C THR A 67 5.81 15.56 10.36
N VAL A 68 5.80 16.76 9.78
CA VAL A 68 6.90 17.73 9.92
C VAL A 68 6.34 19.06 10.41
N GLY A 69 6.90 19.56 11.49
CA GLY A 69 6.43 20.81 12.09
C GLY A 69 5.08 20.64 12.79
N SER A 70 4.36 21.73 12.87
CA SER A 70 3.10 21.82 13.60
C SER A 70 1.89 21.67 12.68
N VAL A 71 0.76 21.32 13.29
CA VAL A 71 -0.55 21.30 12.63
C VAL A 71 -1.17 22.69 12.72
N ILE A 72 -1.48 23.29 11.59
CA ILE A 72 -2.03 24.65 11.53
C ILE A 72 -3.55 24.57 11.34
N ALA A 73 -4.30 25.11 12.30
CA ALA A 73 -5.74 25.28 12.15
C ALA A 73 -6.07 26.74 11.82
N ARG A 74 -7.00 26.93 10.90
CA ARG A 74 -7.54 28.26 10.57
C ARG A 74 -9.02 28.32 10.94
N SER A 75 -9.39 29.35 11.71
CA SER A 75 -10.77 29.62 12.08
C SER A 75 -11.37 30.70 11.20
N ASP A 76 -12.65 30.58 10.97
CA ASP A 76 -13.49 31.61 10.34
C ASP A 76 -14.68 31.97 11.24
N LEU A 77 -15.34 33.06 10.92
CA LEU A 77 -16.54 33.51 11.64
C LEU A 77 -17.76 32.74 11.09
N ASN A 78 -18.35 31.93 11.94
CA ASN A 78 -19.60 31.25 11.66
C ASN A 78 -20.69 31.73 12.60
N GLY A 79 -21.66 32.48 12.08
CA GLY A 79 -22.76 33.01 12.92
C GLY A 79 -22.35 33.95 14.08
N GLY A 80 -21.20 34.61 13.95
CA GLY A 80 -20.69 35.52 15.00
C GLY A 80 -19.71 34.85 15.99
N SER A 81 -19.54 33.57 15.96
CA SER A 81 -18.54 32.84 16.74
C SER A 81 -17.43 32.29 15.84
N ARG A 82 -16.19 32.22 16.34
CA ARG A 82 -15.08 31.58 15.63
C ARG A 82 -15.21 30.09 15.71
N ALA A 83 -15.00 29.42 14.57
CA ALA A 83 -14.92 27.98 14.48
C ALA A 83 -13.86 27.58 13.44
N VAL A 84 -13.24 26.44 13.61
CA VAL A 84 -12.16 25.99 12.70
C VAL A 84 -12.75 25.49 11.38
N ALA A 85 -12.37 26.15 10.30
CA ALA A 85 -12.83 25.87 8.95
C ALA A 85 -11.89 24.93 8.19
N ASN A 86 -10.60 24.97 8.47
CA ASN A 86 -9.64 24.07 7.84
C ASN A 86 -8.45 23.76 8.74
N VAL A 87 -7.84 22.61 8.49
CA VAL A 87 -6.65 22.13 9.17
C VAL A 87 -5.61 21.75 8.14
N THR A 88 -4.40 22.27 8.30
CA THR A 88 -3.25 21.97 7.43
C THR A 88 -2.22 21.14 8.20
N VAL A 89 -1.84 20.01 7.63
CA VAL A 89 -0.79 19.13 8.14
C VAL A 89 0.35 19.11 7.15
N PHE A 90 1.58 19.28 7.62
CA PHE A 90 2.79 19.11 6.81
C PHE A 90 3.36 17.72 7.04
N PHE A 91 3.83 17.10 5.96
CA PHE A 91 4.35 15.74 6.01
C PHE A 91 5.43 15.52 4.96
N LYS A 92 6.26 14.52 5.20
CA LYS A 92 7.32 14.04 4.30
C LYS A 92 7.42 12.52 4.37
N VAL A 93 8.14 11.92 3.44
CA VAL A 93 8.53 10.50 3.53
C VAL A 93 9.62 10.36 4.59
N ALA A 94 9.51 9.36 5.44
CA ALA A 94 10.55 9.04 6.41
C ALA A 94 11.85 8.61 5.72
N VAL A 95 12.99 8.89 6.35
CA VAL A 95 14.32 8.65 5.80
C VAL A 95 14.51 7.19 5.35
N GLY A 96 15.03 7.01 4.14
CA GLY A 96 15.31 5.68 3.58
C GLY A 96 14.08 4.91 3.11
N LYS A 97 12.95 5.59 2.96
CA LYS A 97 11.67 5.01 2.54
C LYS A 97 11.41 5.20 1.05
N ARG A 98 10.50 4.37 0.53
CA ARG A 98 10.12 4.43 -0.89
C ARG A 98 9.18 5.61 -1.16
N PRO A 99 9.18 6.12 -2.41
CA PRO A 99 8.19 7.11 -2.85
C PRO A 99 6.75 6.62 -2.65
N ILE A 100 5.86 7.55 -2.31
CA ILE A 100 4.44 7.27 -2.09
C ILE A 100 3.61 8.13 -3.04
N ASP A 101 2.67 7.51 -3.73
CA ASP A 101 1.77 8.18 -4.68
C ASP A 101 0.65 8.92 -3.92
N LEU A 102 0.56 10.23 -4.14
CA LEU A 102 -0.43 11.13 -3.53
C LEU A 102 -1.62 11.43 -4.44
N ARG A 103 -1.76 10.73 -5.58
CA ARG A 103 -2.90 10.95 -6.50
C ARG A 103 -4.21 10.55 -5.84
N VAL A 104 -5.28 11.16 -6.31
CA VAL A 104 -6.65 10.75 -5.97
C VAL A 104 -6.85 9.27 -6.33
N GLY A 105 -7.28 8.48 -5.35
CA GLY A 105 -7.40 7.02 -5.48
C GLY A 105 -6.19 6.24 -4.97
N SER A 106 -4.98 6.82 -4.93
CA SER A 106 -3.79 6.22 -4.32
C SER A 106 -3.59 6.65 -2.87
N LEU A 107 -4.14 7.79 -2.48
CA LEU A 107 -4.18 8.27 -1.10
C LEU A 107 -5.62 8.39 -0.63
N VAL A 108 -5.93 7.76 0.49
CA VAL A 108 -7.22 7.93 1.19
C VAL A 108 -7.00 8.83 2.41
N VAL A 109 -7.79 9.89 2.51
CA VAL A 109 -7.75 10.81 3.64
C VAL A 109 -9.04 10.67 4.43
N THR A 110 -8.92 10.19 5.67
CA THR A 110 -10.05 10.04 6.59
C THR A 110 -10.08 11.22 7.54
N TYR A 111 -11.23 11.79 7.74
CA TYR A 111 -11.49 12.83 8.75
C TYR A 111 -12.52 12.33 9.76
N HIS A 112 -12.23 12.53 11.03
CA HIS A 112 -13.12 12.15 12.13
C HIS A 112 -13.08 13.22 13.24
N ASP A 113 -14.27 13.61 13.70
CA ASP A 113 -14.47 14.44 14.88
C ASP A 113 -15.59 13.90 15.78
N SER A 114 -15.98 14.63 16.81
CA SER A 114 -17.04 14.21 17.75
C SER A 114 -18.45 14.10 17.12
N ARG A 115 -18.66 14.68 15.93
CA ARG A 115 -19.97 14.76 15.24
C ARG A 115 -19.97 14.08 13.89
N THR A 116 -18.83 14.02 13.24
CA THR A 116 -18.73 13.59 11.84
C THR A 116 -17.58 12.62 11.66
N SER A 117 -17.83 11.60 10.83
CA SER A 117 -16.80 10.66 10.36
C SER A 117 -16.93 10.50 8.86
N ILE A 118 -15.87 10.86 8.14
CA ILE A 118 -15.81 10.76 6.67
C ILE A 118 -14.62 9.89 6.31
N GLU A 119 -14.89 8.75 5.68
CA GLU A 119 -13.86 7.75 5.37
C GLU A 119 -12.91 8.18 4.26
N ASN A 120 -13.39 8.99 3.31
CA ASN A 120 -12.55 9.55 2.26
C ASN A 120 -13.01 10.96 1.89
N VAL A 121 -12.25 11.95 2.35
CA VAL A 121 -12.46 13.36 2.00
C VAL A 121 -11.71 13.74 0.72
N TYR A 122 -10.74 12.91 0.28
CA TYR A 122 -9.91 13.17 -0.89
C TYR A 122 -10.49 12.55 -2.15
N THR A 123 -11.57 13.14 -2.65
CA THR A 123 -12.25 12.69 -3.89
C THR A 123 -11.79 13.45 -5.13
N SER A 124 -11.21 14.64 -4.94
CA SER A 124 -10.61 15.46 -6.01
C SER A 124 -9.51 16.33 -5.42
N ASN A 125 -8.47 16.60 -6.19
CA ASN A 125 -7.44 17.56 -5.79
C ASN A 125 -7.88 18.97 -6.24
N ALA A 126 -8.20 19.83 -5.28
CA ALA A 126 -8.56 21.21 -5.57
C ALA A 126 -7.29 22.03 -5.87
N THR A 127 -7.23 22.60 -7.06
CA THR A 127 -6.05 23.35 -7.56
C THR A 127 -5.99 24.79 -7.00
N ALA A 128 -7.04 25.27 -6.34
CA ALA A 128 -7.11 26.63 -5.85
C ALA A 128 -7.10 26.69 -4.30
N PRO A 129 -6.49 27.72 -3.68
CA PRO A 129 -6.57 27.92 -2.25
C PRO A 129 -8.00 28.36 -1.89
N VAL A 130 -8.88 27.39 -1.70
CA VAL A 130 -10.25 27.66 -1.24
C VAL A 130 -10.16 27.88 0.25
N ILE A 131 -10.25 29.13 0.68
CA ILE A 131 -10.28 29.55 2.10
C ILE A 131 -11.62 29.22 2.74
N SER A 132 -12.64 28.99 1.94
CA SER A 132 -13.99 28.62 2.39
C SER A 132 -14.43 27.37 1.65
N PHE A 133 -14.51 26.25 2.36
CA PHE A 133 -15.08 25.03 1.83
C PHE A 133 -16.60 25.03 2.10
N SER A 134 -17.39 25.07 1.04
CA SER A 134 -18.83 24.82 1.14
C SER A 134 -19.16 23.34 1.27
N SER A 135 -18.16 22.49 1.16
CA SER A 135 -18.21 21.04 1.35
C SER A 135 -16.88 20.55 1.88
N PRO A 136 -16.82 19.43 2.63
CA PRO A 136 -15.57 18.82 3.01
C PRO A 136 -14.72 18.56 1.78
N GLY A 137 -13.46 18.97 1.83
CA GLY A 137 -12.55 18.83 0.70
C GLY A 137 -11.10 18.78 1.16
N VAL A 138 -10.23 18.33 0.28
CA VAL A 138 -8.81 18.19 0.55
C VAL A 138 -8.02 18.87 -0.55
N ILE A 139 -7.01 19.63 -0.14
CA ILE A 139 -5.97 20.16 -1.02
C ILE A 139 -4.65 19.51 -0.63
N VAL A 140 -4.05 18.78 -1.54
CA VAL A 140 -2.69 18.28 -1.44
C VAL A 140 -1.79 19.20 -2.24
N LYS A 141 -0.79 19.79 -1.60
CA LYS A 141 0.11 20.76 -2.22
C LYS A 141 1.56 20.44 -1.86
N GLU A 142 2.38 20.42 -2.89
CA GLU A 142 3.82 20.40 -2.76
C GLU A 142 4.33 21.76 -2.25
N ILE A 143 5.23 21.73 -1.27
CA ILE A 143 5.90 22.90 -0.71
C ILE A 143 7.34 22.95 -1.20
N VAL A 144 8.02 21.80 -1.19
CA VAL A 144 9.37 21.61 -1.70
C VAL A 144 9.38 20.26 -2.41
N GLY A 145 9.75 20.25 -3.70
CA GLY A 145 9.83 19.06 -4.51
C GLY A 145 10.04 19.40 -5.99
N ASP A 146 9.76 18.48 -6.89
CA ASP A 146 10.04 18.56 -8.33
C ASP A 146 8.79 18.79 -9.20
N GLY A 147 7.59 18.87 -8.61
CA GLY A 147 6.34 19.22 -9.27
C GLY A 147 5.51 18.03 -9.74
N ASP A 148 5.85 16.83 -9.31
CA ASP A 148 5.01 15.64 -9.56
C ASP A 148 4.04 15.37 -8.39
N LEU A 149 3.33 14.24 -8.39
CA LEU A 149 2.42 13.82 -7.30
C LEU A 149 2.95 12.57 -6.57
N LEU A 150 4.24 12.32 -6.66
CA LEU A 150 4.93 11.33 -5.86
C LEU A 150 5.71 12.05 -4.74
N ILE A 151 5.48 11.67 -3.50
CA ILE A 151 6.31 12.19 -2.42
C ILE A 151 7.56 11.34 -2.27
N GLU A 152 8.71 11.97 -2.43
CA GLU A 152 10.03 11.35 -2.37
C GLU A 152 10.84 11.81 -1.16
N PHE A 153 12.03 11.22 -1.01
CA PHE A 153 12.94 11.62 0.06
C PHE A 153 13.46 13.06 -0.16
N GLY A 154 13.30 13.88 0.87
CA GLY A 154 13.73 15.28 0.85
C GLY A 154 12.64 16.27 0.45
N GLU A 155 11.50 15.80 0.01
CA GLU A 155 10.34 16.63 -0.31
C GLU A 155 9.48 16.93 0.90
N LEU A 156 8.81 18.07 0.83
CA LEU A 156 7.86 18.54 1.84
C LEU A 156 6.52 18.82 1.20
N TRP A 157 5.50 18.21 1.73
CA TRP A 157 4.12 18.35 1.26
C TRP A 157 3.20 18.85 2.36
N SER A 158 2.11 19.47 1.98
CA SER A 158 1.03 19.85 2.88
C SER A 158 -0.29 19.28 2.42
N ILE A 159 -1.10 18.87 3.38
CA ILE A 159 -2.49 18.51 3.16
C ILE A 159 -3.36 19.46 3.96
N THR A 160 -4.30 20.11 3.30
CA THR A 160 -5.29 20.97 3.94
C THR A 160 -6.65 20.31 3.83
N VAL A 161 -7.21 19.93 4.96
CA VAL A 161 -8.56 19.38 5.08
C VAL A 161 -9.52 20.52 5.40
N GLY A 162 -10.47 20.76 4.51
CA GLY A 162 -11.56 21.70 4.71
C GLY A 162 -12.73 21.02 5.40
N ILE A 163 -13.33 21.72 6.36
CA ILE A 163 -14.45 21.25 7.17
C ILE A 163 -15.70 21.99 6.70
N ASP A 164 -16.81 21.28 6.50
CA ASP A 164 -18.08 21.87 6.10
C ASP A 164 -18.51 22.99 7.08
N ALA A 165 -19.02 24.08 6.56
CA ALA A 165 -19.46 25.23 7.35
C ALA A 165 -20.53 24.89 8.39
N MET A 166 -21.34 23.86 8.18
CA MET A 166 -22.29 23.37 9.17
C MET A 166 -21.66 22.53 10.29
N GLN A 167 -20.42 22.09 10.11
CA GLN A 167 -19.71 21.15 10.97
C GLN A 167 -18.38 21.70 11.49
N TYR A 168 -18.16 23.00 11.37
CA TYR A 168 -16.95 23.63 11.86
C TYR A 168 -16.63 23.22 13.31
N LEU A 169 -15.37 22.88 13.53
CA LEU A 169 -14.91 22.49 14.86
C LEU A 169 -15.01 23.64 15.87
N GLN A 170 -15.60 23.31 16.99
CA GLN A 170 -15.76 24.24 18.12
C GLN A 170 -14.53 24.20 19.04
N PRO A 171 -14.37 25.23 19.94
CA PRO A 171 -13.33 25.18 20.95
C PRO A 171 -13.34 23.88 21.76
N THR A 172 -12.15 23.39 22.12
CA THR A 172 -11.92 22.16 22.90
C THR A 172 -12.26 20.83 22.22
N GLU A 173 -12.82 20.86 21.03
CA GLU A 173 -13.07 19.60 20.25
C GLU A 173 -11.78 18.92 19.83
N VAL A 174 -11.86 17.61 19.67
CA VAL A 174 -10.78 16.75 19.19
C VAL A 174 -11.12 16.32 17.78
N PHE A 175 -10.15 16.39 16.88
CA PHE A 175 -10.27 15.87 15.54
C PHE A 175 -9.12 14.89 15.24
N THR A 176 -9.37 13.99 14.32
CA THR A 176 -8.41 13.01 13.82
C THR A 176 -8.39 13.05 12.30
N ILE A 177 -7.21 13.21 11.73
CA ILE A 177 -6.96 13.07 10.31
C ILE A 177 -6.07 11.85 10.11
N GLN A 178 -6.43 10.96 9.18
CA GLN A 178 -5.60 9.81 8.83
C GLN A 178 -5.29 9.84 7.34
N LEU A 179 -4.01 9.71 7.01
CA LEU A 179 -3.54 9.55 5.64
C LEU A 179 -3.17 8.08 5.44
N LYS A 180 -3.88 7.43 4.52
CA LYS A 180 -3.72 6.01 4.19
C LYS A 180 -3.27 5.87 2.75
N PRO A 181 -1.98 5.71 2.47
CA PRO A 181 -1.50 5.35 1.15
C PRO A 181 -1.91 3.90 0.81
N VAL A 182 -1.89 3.54 -0.49
CA VAL A 182 -2.16 2.15 -0.93
C VAL A 182 -1.11 1.18 -0.40
N ILE A 183 0.14 1.64 -0.29
CA ILE A 183 1.25 0.86 0.26
C ILE A 183 1.89 1.69 1.35
N GLY A 184 2.09 1.11 2.53
CA GLY A 184 2.78 1.74 3.63
C GLY A 184 1.93 1.99 4.86
N SER A 185 2.54 2.59 5.87
CA SER A 185 1.91 2.85 7.17
C SER A 185 0.94 4.03 7.12
N VAL A 186 -0.13 3.92 7.90
CA VAL A 186 -1.10 5.00 8.09
C VAL A 186 -0.51 6.08 8.98
N LEU A 187 -0.51 7.33 8.52
CA LEU A 187 -0.22 8.48 9.34
C LEU A 187 -1.50 8.94 10.05
N LYS A 188 -1.52 8.88 11.37
CA LYS A 188 -2.63 9.39 12.20
C LYS A 188 -2.20 10.69 12.90
N VAL A 189 -2.97 11.75 12.69
CA VAL A 189 -2.81 13.04 13.35
C VAL A 189 -4.05 13.30 14.18
N GLU A 190 -3.91 13.36 15.50
CA GLU A 190 -4.98 13.66 16.43
C GLU A 190 -4.59 14.90 17.24
N ARG A 191 -5.46 15.91 17.24
CA ARG A 191 -5.22 17.17 17.96
C ARG A 191 -6.50 17.65 18.64
N ARG A 192 -6.32 18.34 19.74
CA ARG A 192 -7.39 19.04 20.46
C ARG A 192 -7.28 20.53 20.21
N LEU A 193 -8.42 21.18 19.96
CA LEU A 193 -8.49 22.62 19.80
C LEU A 193 -8.38 23.32 21.16
N PRO A 194 -7.75 24.52 21.23
CA PRO A 194 -7.69 25.32 22.41
C PRO A 194 -9.08 25.87 22.80
N PRO A 195 -9.26 26.31 24.05
CA PRO A 195 -10.52 26.91 24.52
C PRO A 195 -10.87 28.21 23.82
N SER A 196 -9.87 28.95 23.34
CA SER A 196 -10.03 30.19 22.58
C SER A 196 -9.48 29.97 21.17
N LEU A 197 -10.24 30.37 20.16
CA LEU A 197 -9.85 30.22 18.77
C LEU A 197 -9.34 31.54 18.20
N ASP A 198 -8.09 31.57 17.81
CA ASP A 198 -7.48 32.63 17.02
C ASP A 198 -7.68 32.41 15.51
N PRO A 199 -7.53 33.43 14.66
CA PRO A 199 -7.67 33.29 13.22
C PRO A 199 -6.77 32.22 12.62
N VAL A 200 -5.55 32.07 13.14
CA VAL A 200 -4.58 31.00 12.78
C VAL A 200 -3.97 30.47 14.06
N MET A 201 -3.97 29.17 14.23
CA MET A 201 -3.49 28.51 15.43
C MET A 201 -2.49 27.44 15.08
N ASP A 202 -1.47 27.34 15.91
CA ASP A 202 -0.53 26.22 15.89
C ASP A 202 -1.00 25.19 16.94
N LEU A 203 -1.25 23.98 16.48
CA LEU A 203 -1.69 22.86 17.30
C LEU A 203 -0.51 21.89 17.49
N ALA A 204 0.49 22.33 18.22
CA ALA A 204 1.69 21.55 18.52
C ALA A 204 1.40 20.24 19.29
#